data_18042aadfc1a78c7baf946391346fbef
#
_entry.id   18042aadfc1a78c7baf946391346fbef
#
_cell.length_a   1.000
_cell.length_b   1.000
_cell.length_c   1.000
_cell.angle_alpha   90.00
_cell.angle_beta   90.00
_cell.angle_gamma   90.00
#
_symmetry.space_group_name_H-M   'P 1'
#
loop_
_entity.id
_entity.type
_entity.pdbx_description
1 polymer ?
#
loop_
_entity_poly.entity_id
_entity_poly.type
_entity_poly.pdbx_seq_one_letter_code
_entity_poly.pdbx_strand_id
1 'polypeptide(L)'
;PEVIITPGERKKVHVGALVAGGGITGSALMRYLAEAGMKPVLINHDRGSSWRNIAGGRPNFSVPELSDIARHNHEIFKELQKISEVNYREIKYVTFAHDDVMMSQLEASLAWTDGEIVMPSDYAAKIAPGINPDLKKRYSAALLTNDCWQATPGKVIDLIRHLGVRAGGSVEEDSTVTGVSRNGREYNVIVQNHRGEYIE
;
A
#
# COMPACT_ATOMS: atom_id res chain seq x y z
N PRO A 1 5.91 18.57 26.27
CA PRO A 1 7.11 19.35 26.53
C PRO A 1 7.99 19.31 25.29
N GLU A 2 8.32 20.50 24.74
CA GLU A 2 9.33 20.60 23.70
C GLU A 2 10.68 20.18 24.27
N VAL A 3 11.30 19.20 23.64
CA VAL A 3 12.65 18.80 24.00
C VAL A 3 13.61 19.50 23.05
N ILE A 4 14.35 20.46 23.57
CA ILE A 4 15.43 21.13 22.85
C ILE A 4 16.61 20.16 22.87
N ILE A 5 17.01 19.63 21.71
CA ILE A 5 18.21 18.79 21.58
C ILE A 5 19.35 19.68 21.12
N THR A 6 20.43 19.71 21.92
CA THR A 6 21.65 20.40 21.54
C THR A 6 22.37 19.59 20.46
N PRO A 7 22.90 20.21 19.38
CA PRO A 7 23.69 19.49 18.37
C PRO A 7 24.82 18.69 19.00
N GLY A 8 24.84 17.36 18.75
CA GLY A 8 25.82 16.44 19.31
C GLY A 8 25.38 15.63 20.55
N GLU A 9 24.26 15.96 21.17
CA GLU A 9 23.67 15.11 22.22
C GLU A 9 22.80 13.99 21.65
N ARG A 10 23.04 12.76 22.13
CA ARG A 10 22.19 11.60 21.80
C ARG A 10 21.04 11.53 22.79
N LYS A 11 19.82 11.68 22.29
CA LYS A 11 18.63 11.49 23.10
C LYS A 11 18.23 10.01 23.09
N LYS A 12 18.15 9.37 24.26
CA LYS A 12 17.61 8.03 24.42
C LYS A 12 16.12 8.07 24.70
N VAL A 13 15.34 7.32 23.90
CA VAL A 13 13.89 7.20 24.05
C VAL A 13 13.53 5.73 24.03
N HIS A 14 12.76 5.28 25.03
CA HIS A 14 12.21 3.92 25.04
C HIS A 14 10.83 3.92 24.40
N VAL A 15 10.63 3.06 23.40
CA VAL A 15 9.37 2.91 22.69
C VAL A 15 8.93 1.45 22.66
N GLY A 16 7.63 1.21 22.60
CA GLY A 16 7.09 -0.16 22.53
C GLY A 16 7.35 -0.84 21.20
N ALA A 17 7.42 -0.07 20.10
CA ALA A 17 7.76 -0.52 18.76
C ALA A 17 8.29 0.64 17.93
N LEU A 18 9.22 0.34 17.01
CA LEU A 18 9.70 1.28 16.00
C LEU A 18 9.42 0.70 14.62
N VAL A 19 8.85 1.51 13.74
CA VAL A 19 8.55 1.15 12.34
C VAL A 19 9.44 1.98 11.43
N ALA A 20 10.33 1.34 10.69
CA ALA A 20 11.21 2.01 9.73
C ALA A 20 10.57 2.04 8.33
N GLY A 21 10.30 3.23 7.82
CA GLY A 21 9.73 3.48 6.51
C GLY A 21 8.25 3.84 6.53
N GLY A 22 7.94 5.08 6.14
CA GLY A 22 6.61 5.66 6.16
C GLY A 22 5.79 5.46 4.87
N GLY A 23 6.03 4.40 4.09
CA GLY A 23 5.16 4.00 2.99
C GLY A 23 3.83 3.42 3.49
N ILE A 24 3.00 2.91 2.56
CA ILE A 24 1.68 2.38 2.90
C ILE A 24 1.76 1.26 3.95
N THR A 25 2.71 0.33 3.80
CA THR A 25 2.89 -0.81 4.71
C THR A 25 3.29 -0.35 6.12
N GLY A 26 4.33 0.51 6.23
CA GLY A 26 4.77 0.99 7.54
C GLY A 26 3.72 1.88 8.21
N SER A 27 3.02 2.72 7.45
CA SER A 27 1.93 3.54 7.99
C SER A 27 0.77 2.68 8.52
N ALA A 28 0.40 1.62 7.80
CA ALA A 28 -0.62 0.67 8.26
C ALA A 28 -0.15 -0.10 9.50
N LEU A 29 1.09 -0.58 9.50
CA LEU A 29 1.67 -1.27 10.66
C LEU A 29 1.68 -0.37 11.89
N MET A 30 2.14 0.87 11.77
CA MET A 30 2.13 1.85 12.87
C MET A 30 0.72 2.06 13.41
N ARG A 31 -0.29 2.19 12.53
CA ARG A 31 -1.68 2.34 12.94
C ARG A 31 -2.16 1.13 13.75
N TYR A 32 -1.98 -0.09 13.25
CA TYR A 32 -2.44 -1.30 13.94
C TYR A 32 -1.72 -1.53 15.28
N LEU A 33 -0.41 -1.25 15.35
CA LEU A 33 0.33 -1.30 16.62
C LEU A 33 -0.18 -0.26 17.63
N ALA A 34 -0.52 0.94 17.17
CA ALA A 34 -1.09 1.99 18.01
C ALA A 34 -2.50 1.59 18.51
N GLU A 35 -3.36 1.07 17.64
CA GLU A 35 -4.69 0.56 18.01
C GLU A 35 -4.59 -0.61 19.01
N ALA A 36 -3.50 -1.40 18.96
CA ALA A 36 -3.17 -2.43 19.96
C ALA A 36 -2.53 -1.88 21.25
N GLY A 37 -2.37 -0.56 21.40
CA GLY A 37 -1.86 0.09 22.61
C GLY A 37 -0.33 0.11 22.75
N MET A 38 0.43 -0.20 21.70
CA MET A 38 1.89 -0.32 21.77
C MET A 38 2.65 1.02 21.70
N LYS A 39 2.02 2.14 21.40
CA LYS A 39 2.65 3.46 21.23
C LYS A 39 3.85 3.44 20.28
N PRO A 40 3.69 3.01 19.03
CA PRO A 40 4.78 2.90 18.07
C PRO A 40 5.29 4.26 17.62
N VAL A 41 6.57 4.29 17.20
CA VAL A 41 7.18 5.42 16.48
C VAL A 41 7.44 5.00 15.04
N LEU A 42 6.95 5.76 14.08
CA LEU A 42 7.21 5.59 12.65
C LEU A 42 8.34 6.54 12.22
N ILE A 43 9.41 5.99 11.69
CA ILE A 43 10.52 6.77 11.13
C ILE A 43 10.34 6.89 9.63
N ASN A 44 10.31 8.10 9.10
CA ASN A 44 10.14 8.37 7.68
C ASN A 44 11.16 9.36 7.15
N HIS A 45 11.87 8.99 6.09
CA HIS A 45 12.88 9.85 5.48
C HIS A 45 12.30 10.71 4.36
N ASP A 46 11.61 10.07 3.39
CA ASP A 46 11.04 10.77 2.24
C ASP A 46 9.79 10.07 1.70
N ARG A 47 9.29 10.61 0.58
CA ARG A 47 8.19 10.03 -0.18
C ARG A 47 8.69 8.93 -1.12
N GLY A 48 8.74 7.69 -0.64
CA GLY A 48 9.14 6.51 -1.38
C GLY A 48 8.15 6.07 -2.48
N SER A 49 8.28 4.82 -2.94
CA SER A 49 7.48 4.25 -4.04
C SER A 49 5.97 4.26 -3.82
N SER A 50 5.53 4.12 -2.57
CA SER A 50 4.10 4.16 -2.22
C SER A 50 3.40 5.47 -2.59
N TRP A 51 4.12 6.59 -2.60
CA TRP A 51 3.61 7.90 -2.98
C TRP A 51 3.60 8.12 -4.49
N ARG A 52 4.37 7.33 -5.24
CA ARG A 52 4.62 7.50 -6.69
C ARG A 52 3.88 6.49 -7.56
N ASN A 53 3.05 5.62 -6.97
CA ASN A 53 2.26 4.64 -7.70
C ASN A 53 0.87 5.18 -8.08
N ILE A 54 0.14 4.44 -8.90
CA ILE A 54 -1.21 4.78 -9.34
C ILE A 54 -2.29 4.41 -8.32
N ALA A 55 -1.92 3.78 -7.19
CA ALA A 55 -2.81 3.24 -6.15
C ALA A 55 -3.99 2.42 -6.70
N GLY A 56 -3.76 1.67 -7.76
CA GLY A 56 -4.71 0.69 -8.26
C GLY A 56 -4.64 -0.60 -7.48
N GLY A 57 -5.78 -1.10 -7.02
CA GLY A 57 -5.93 -2.41 -6.39
C GLY A 57 -6.78 -3.34 -7.26
N ARG A 58 -6.49 -4.63 -7.19
CA ARG A 58 -7.18 -5.67 -7.95
C ARG A 58 -7.19 -7.00 -7.21
N PRO A 59 -8.25 -7.81 -7.30
CA PRO A 59 -8.29 -9.14 -6.69
C PRO A 59 -7.82 -10.27 -7.62
N ASN A 60 -7.51 -10.02 -8.90
CA ASN A 60 -7.14 -11.03 -9.87
C ASN A 60 -5.68 -11.49 -9.75
N PHE A 61 -5.39 -12.25 -8.70
CA PHE A 61 -4.10 -12.91 -8.52
C PHE A 61 -4.16 -14.37 -8.98
N SER A 62 -3.00 -14.96 -9.27
CA SER A 62 -2.88 -16.38 -9.64
C SER A 62 -3.09 -17.33 -8.46
N VAL A 63 -3.16 -16.80 -7.24
CA VAL A 63 -3.31 -17.55 -5.98
C VAL A 63 -4.53 -17.04 -5.24
N PRO A 64 -5.48 -17.93 -4.86
CA PRO A 64 -6.72 -17.51 -4.19
C PRO A 64 -6.51 -16.70 -2.91
N GLU A 65 -5.52 -17.07 -2.10
CA GLU A 65 -5.22 -16.41 -0.83
C GLU A 65 -4.83 -14.93 -1.03
N LEU A 66 -4.11 -14.62 -2.10
CA LEU A 66 -3.78 -13.22 -2.43
C LEU A 66 -5.01 -12.45 -2.91
N SER A 67 -5.94 -13.12 -3.58
CA SER A 67 -7.21 -12.53 -3.98
C SER A 67 -8.10 -12.22 -2.77
N ASP A 68 -8.10 -13.08 -1.75
CA ASP A 68 -8.81 -12.84 -0.48
C ASP A 68 -8.22 -11.65 0.28
N ILE A 69 -6.89 -11.55 0.37
CA ILE A 69 -6.21 -10.40 0.98
C ILE A 69 -6.56 -9.12 0.21
N ALA A 70 -6.58 -9.17 -1.12
CA ALA A 70 -6.91 -8.01 -1.94
C ALA A 70 -8.37 -7.57 -1.74
N ARG A 71 -9.33 -8.48 -1.68
CA ARG A 71 -10.73 -8.16 -1.35
C ARG A 71 -10.88 -7.53 0.03
N HIS A 72 -10.18 -8.08 1.03
CA HIS A 72 -10.16 -7.47 2.35
C HIS A 72 -9.60 -6.04 2.32
N ASN A 73 -8.50 -5.81 1.59
CA ASN A 73 -7.96 -4.46 1.39
C ASN A 73 -8.96 -3.54 0.67
N HIS A 74 -9.73 -4.04 -0.30
CA HIS A 74 -10.76 -3.27 -0.98
C HIS A 74 -11.78 -2.69 0.00
N GLU A 75 -12.26 -3.49 0.94
CA GLU A 75 -13.17 -3.02 2.00
C GLU A 75 -12.52 -1.96 2.90
N ILE A 76 -11.23 -2.12 3.24
CA ILE A 76 -10.49 -1.10 3.99
C ILE A 76 -10.47 0.24 3.23
N PHE A 77 -10.25 0.25 1.91
CA PHE A 77 -10.27 1.49 1.11
C PHE A 77 -11.66 2.14 1.08
N LYS A 78 -12.74 1.36 1.01
CA LYS A 78 -14.11 1.86 1.14
C LYS A 78 -14.33 2.54 2.50
N GLU A 79 -13.86 1.93 3.59
CA GLU A 79 -13.97 2.52 4.93
C GLU A 79 -13.12 3.80 5.06
N LEU A 80 -11.90 3.83 4.52
CA LEU A 80 -11.07 5.04 4.53
C LEU A 80 -11.78 6.20 3.80
N GLN A 81 -12.44 5.94 2.67
CA GLN A 81 -13.22 6.95 1.93
C GLN A 81 -14.38 7.52 2.75
N LYS A 82 -15.02 6.72 3.64
CA LYS A 82 -16.07 7.21 4.54
C LYS A 82 -15.53 8.14 5.62
N ILE A 83 -14.28 7.94 6.05
CA ILE A 83 -13.63 8.75 7.08
C ILE A 83 -13.14 10.08 6.51
N SER A 84 -12.54 10.05 5.31
CA SER A 84 -12.00 11.23 4.63
C SER A 84 -11.90 10.99 3.13
N GLU A 85 -11.95 12.05 2.34
CA GLU A 85 -11.84 12.01 0.88
C GLU A 85 -10.44 11.54 0.44
N VAL A 86 -10.32 10.27 0.05
CA VAL A 86 -9.09 9.68 -0.50
C VAL A 86 -9.14 9.49 -2.02
N ASN A 87 -10.17 10.05 -2.67
CA ASN A 87 -10.46 9.88 -4.11
C ASN A 87 -10.61 8.40 -4.50
N TYR A 88 -11.23 7.60 -3.61
CA TYR A 88 -11.56 6.23 -3.92
C TYR A 88 -12.60 6.18 -5.05
N ARG A 89 -12.36 5.27 -5.99
CA ARG A 89 -13.33 4.93 -7.05
C ARG A 89 -13.18 3.47 -7.44
N GLU A 90 -14.28 2.85 -7.77
CA GLU A 90 -14.29 1.53 -8.41
C GLU A 90 -13.89 1.67 -9.88
N ILE A 91 -13.06 0.75 -10.33
CA ILE A 91 -12.58 0.66 -11.71
C ILE A 91 -12.64 -0.79 -12.17
N LYS A 92 -12.46 -1.01 -13.45
CA LYS A 92 -12.22 -2.33 -14.02
C LYS A 92 -10.76 -2.51 -14.37
N TYR A 93 -10.26 -3.73 -14.28
CA TYR A 93 -8.89 -4.08 -14.66
C TYR A 93 -8.92 -5.07 -15.82
N VAL A 94 -8.04 -4.88 -16.79
CA VAL A 94 -7.96 -5.73 -17.98
C VAL A 94 -6.62 -6.42 -18.01
N THR A 95 -6.63 -7.75 -18.09
CA THR A 95 -5.44 -8.57 -18.27
C THR A 95 -5.54 -9.30 -19.59
N PHE A 96 -4.64 -9.04 -20.53
CA PHE A 96 -4.64 -9.64 -21.85
C PHE A 96 -3.87 -10.96 -21.87
N ALA A 97 -4.42 -12.00 -22.53
CA ALA A 97 -3.74 -13.25 -22.81
C ALA A 97 -3.13 -13.21 -24.22
N HIS A 98 -1.83 -13.48 -24.34
CA HIS A 98 -1.12 -13.52 -25.61
C HIS A 98 -0.84 -14.93 -26.14
N ASP A 99 -1.13 -15.95 -25.32
CA ASP A 99 -1.02 -17.37 -25.66
C ASP A 99 -2.03 -18.22 -24.90
N ASP A 100 -2.11 -19.51 -25.26
CA ASP A 100 -3.05 -20.46 -24.68
C ASP A 100 -2.76 -20.79 -23.21
N VAL A 101 -1.48 -20.72 -22.79
CA VAL A 101 -1.07 -20.95 -21.40
C VAL A 101 -1.64 -19.83 -20.51
N MET A 102 -1.44 -18.59 -20.94
CA MET A 102 -1.97 -17.45 -20.22
C MET A 102 -3.50 -17.44 -20.24
N MET A 103 -4.11 -17.83 -21.37
CA MET A 103 -5.56 -17.96 -21.46
C MET A 103 -6.10 -18.94 -20.40
N SER A 104 -5.52 -20.13 -20.31
CA SER A 104 -5.92 -21.12 -19.32
C SER A 104 -5.73 -20.63 -17.88
N GLN A 105 -4.69 -19.83 -17.61
CA GLN A 105 -4.50 -19.21 -16.29
C GLN A 105 -5.57 -18.16 -15.96
N LEU A 106 -5.96 -17.35 -16.95
CA LEU A 106 -7.04 -16.37 -16.78
C LEU A 106 -8.40 -17.05 -16.55
N GLU A 107 -8.71 -18.11 -17.30
CA GLU A 107 -9.90 -18.91 -17.11
C GLU A 107 -9.94 -19.56 -15.72
N ALA A 108 -8.83 -20.16 -15.28
CA ALA A 108 -8.74 -20.75 -13.95
C ALA A 108 -8.98 -19.70 -12.86
N SER A 109 -8.52 -18.47 -13.03
CA SER A 109 -8.69 -17.40 -12.04
C SER A 109 -10.14 -16.97 -11.84
N LEU A 110 -11.04 -17.26 -12.77
CA LEU A 110 -12.48 -16.98 -12.62
C LEU A 110 -13.11 -17.75 -11.46
N ALA A 111 -12.49 -18.84 -10.99
CA ALA A 111 -12.98 -19.57 -9.83
C ALA A 111 -12.95 -18.73 -8.52
N TRP A 112 -12.13 -17.69 -8.45
CA TRP A 112 -11.98 -16.83 -7.27
C TRP A 112 -11.91 -15.34 -7.57
N THR A 113 -12.19 -14.95 -8.83
CA THR A 113 -12.17 -13.55 -9.29
C THR A 113 -13.49 -13.22 -9.95
N ASP A 114 -14.13 -12.12 -9.55
CA ASP A 114 -15.29 -11.61 -10.26
C ASP A 114 -14.85 -10.94 -11.56
N GLY A 115 -15.27 -11.52 -12.69
CA GLY A 115 -14.87 -11.04 -14.00
C GLY A 115 -15.44 -11.87 -15.14
N GLU A 116 -15.10 -11.51 -16.35
CA GLU A 116 -15.48 -12.22 -17.57
C GLU A 116 -14.32 -12.31 -18.56
N ILE A 117 -14.26 -13.39 -19.32
CA ILE A 117 -13.39 -13.48 -20.48
C ILE A 117 -14.02 -12.73 -21.64
N VAL A 118 -13.27 -11.79 -22.21
CA VAL A 118 -13.68 -10.97 -23.35
C VAL A 118 -12.88 -11.38 -24.58
N MET A 119 -13.56 -11.72 -25.64
CA MET A 119 -12.95 -12.07 -26.92
C MET A 119 -12.56 -10.82 -27.72
N PRO A 120 -11.58 -10.88 -28.64
CA PRO A 120 -11.12 -9.73 -29.42
C PRO A 120 -12.22 -9.00 -30.21
N SER A 121 -13.27 -9.71 -30.63
CA SER A 121 -14.43 -9.11 -31.30
C SER A 121 -15.17 -8.09 -30.41
N ASP A 122 -15.15 -8.30 -29.11
CA ASP A 122 -15.95 -7.55 -28.15
C ASP A 122 -15.15 -6.48 -27.39
N TYR A 123 -13.82 -6.34 -27.65
CA TYR A 123 -12.96 -5.38 -26.95
C TYR A 123 -13.51 -3.95 -26.99
N ALA A 124 -13.97 -3.49 -28.15
CA ALA A 124 -14.51 -2.14 -28.27
C ALA A 124 -15.81 -1.92 -27.47
N ALA A 125 -16.65 -2.95 -27.41
CA ALA A 125 -17.94 -2.87 -26.71
C ALA A 125 -17.79 -3.04 -25.19
N LYS A 126 -16.94 -3.97 -24.73
CA LYS A 126 -16.84 -4.35 -23.32
C LYS A 126 -15.72 -3.68 -22.57
N ILE A 127 -14.59 -3.37 -23.23
CA ILE A 127 -13.41 -2.77 -22.59
C ILE A 127 -13.41 -1.25 -22.81
N ALA A 128 -13.25 -0.82 -24.06
CA ALA A 128 -13.28 0.61 -24.40
C ALA A 128 -13.57 0.82 -25.89
N PRO A 129 -14.45 1.77 -26.27
CA PRO A 129 -14.76 2.07 -27.68
C PRO A 129 -13.52 2.48 -28.49
N GLY A 130 -12.56 3.16 -27.87
CA GLY A 130 -11.32 3.63 -28.50
C GLY A 130 -10.12 2.69 -28.36
N ILE A 131 -10.33 1.42 -27.98
CA ILE A 131 -9.23 0.47 -27.81
C ILE A 131 -8.48 0.27 -29.14
N ASN A 132 -7.14 0.25 -29.07
CA ASN A 132 -6.30 0.08 -30.25
C ASN A 132 -6.67 -1.22 -30.99
N PRO A 133 -7.06 -1.18 -32.28
CA PRO A 133 -7.41 -2.35 -33.07
C PRO A 133 -6.31 -3.41 -33.18
N ASP A 134 -5.04 -3.03 -33.06
CA ASP A 134 -3.91 -3.99 -33.11
C ASP A 134 -3.86 -4.92 -31.90
N LEU A 135 -4.50 -4.57 -30.79
CA LEU A 135 -4.63 -5.47 -29.64
C LEU A 135 -5.42 -6.74 -30.00
N LYS A 136 -6.41 -6.62 -30.91
CA LYS A 136 -7.16 -7.78 -31.43
C LYS A 136 -6.29 -8.80 -32.18
N LYS A 137 -5.14 -8.35 -32.70
CA LYS A 137 -4.20 -9.22 -33.44
C LYS A 137 -3.14 -9.82 -32.53
N ARG A 138 -2.86 -9.17 -31.38
CA ARG A 138 -1.77 -9.54 -30.47
C ARG A 138 -2.23 -10.46 -29.34
N TYR A 139 -3.50 -10.38 -28.97
CA TYR A 139 -4.04 -11.07 -27.81
C TYR A 139 -5.23 -11.93 -28.19
N SER A 140 -5.25 -13.17 -27.71
CA SER A 140 -6.30 -14.17 -27.99
C SER A 140 -7.57 -13.90 -27.21
N ALA A 141 -7.43 -13.31 -26.01
CA ALA A 141 -8.53 -12.93 -25.14
C ALA A 141 -8.08 -11.91 -24.09
N ALA A 142 -9.02 -11.43 -23.30
CA ALA A 142 -8.76 -10.62 -22.11
C ALA A 142 -9.66 -11.04 -20.95
N LEU A 143 -9.14 -11.02 -19.73
CA LEU A 143 -9.96 -11.06 -18.53
C LEU A 143 -10.30 -9.63 -18.12
N LEU A 144 -11.55 -9.29 -18.10
CA LEU A 144 -12.10 -8.05 -17.53
C LEU A 144 -12.52 -8.34 -16.10
N THR A 145 -11.76 -7.80 -15.15
CA THR A 145 -12.00 -8.01 -13.72
C THR A 145 -12.78 -6.84 -13.13
N ASN A 146 -13.84 -7.15 -12.40
CA ASN A 146 -14.57 -6.24 -11.53
C ASN A 146 -13.87 -6.14 -10.16
N ASP A 147 -14.49 -5.52 -9.17
CA ASP A 147 -13.95 -5.38 -7.81
C ASP A 147 -12.56 -4.72 -7.71
N CYS A 148 -12.17 -4.01 -8.73
CA CYS A 148 -10.93 -3.25 -8.74
C CYS A 148 -11.18 -1.81 -8.30
N TRP A 149 -10.15 -1.18 -7.73
CA TRP A 149 -10.28 0.16 -7.20
C TRP A 149 -9.04 1.02 -7.46
N GLN A 150 -9.23 2.30 -7.32
CA GLN A 150 -8.16 3.29 -7.35
C GLN A 150 -8.41 4.33 -6.27
N ALA A 151 -7.32 4.88 -5.70
CA ALA A 151 -7.36 5.99 -4.76
C ALA A 151 -6.16 6.92 -4.99
N THR A 152 -6.06 8.03 -4.28
CA THR A 152 -4.87 8.88 -4.30
C THR A 152 -3.88 8.40 -3.24
N PRO A 153 -2.68 7.90 -3.61
CA PRO A 153 -1.73 7.28 -2.67
C PRO A 153 -1.41 8.15 -1.47
N GLY A 154 -1.08 9.42 -1.72
CA GLY A 154 -0.73 10.35 -0.64
C GLY A 154 -1.86 10.54 0.37
N LYS A 155 -3.08 10.75 -0.11
CA LYS A 155 -4.25 10.92 0.77
C LYS A 155 -4.52 9.68 1.63
N VAL A 156 -4.34 8.48 1.06
CA VAL A 156 -4.50 7.22 1.79
C VAL A 156 -3.45 7.09 2.88
N ILE A 157 -2.17 7.33 2.56
CA ILE A 157 -1.07 7.23 3.51
C ILE A 157 -1.23 8.26 4.64
N ASP A 158 -1.54 9.51 4.30
CA ASP A 158 -1.75 10.59 5.28
C ASP A 158 -2.90 10.27 6.22
N LEU A 159 -4.02 9.75 5.69
CA LEU A 159 -5.16 9.36 6.53
C LEU A 159 -4.80 8.21 7.47
N ILE A 160 -4.13 7.16 6.97
CA ILE A 160 -3.71 6.02 7.80
C ILE A 160 -2.77 6.47 8.91
N ARG A 161 -1.79 7.35 8.61
CA ARG A 161 -0.89 7.94 9.60
C ARG A 161 -1.64 8.76 10.65
N HIS A 162 -2.55 9.62 10.19
CA HIS A 162 -3.39 10.41 11.10
C HIS A 162 -4.18 9.54 12.07
N LEU A 163 -4.78 8.46 11.57
CA LEU A 163 -5.51 7.50 12.42
C LEU A 163 -4.57 6.81 13.43
N GLY A 164 -3.36 6.42 13.00
CA GLY A 164 -2.35 5.84 13.89
C GLY A 164 -1.88 6.80 14.98
N VAL A 165 -1.66 8.07 14.64
CA VAL A 165 -1.30 9.11 15.62
C VAL A 165 -2.43 9.34 16.61
N ARG A 166 -3.68 9.41 16.15
CA ARG A 166 -4.85 9.50 17.04
C ARG A 166 -5.00 8.30 17.98
N ALA A 167 -4.54 7.13 17.58
CA ALA A 167 -4.53 5.93 18.41
C ALA A 167 -3.33 5.85 19.38
N GLY A 168 -2.41 6.84 19.37
CA GLY A 168 -1.29 6.94 20.30
C GLY A 168 0.07 6.63 19.72
N GLY A 169 0.19 6.44 18.40
CA GLY A 169 1.46 6.38 17.67
C GLY A 169 2.06 7.78 17.46
N SER A 170 3.31 7.83 17.01
CA SER A 170 3.99 9.06 16.60
C SER A 170 4.75 8.87 15.30
N VAL A 171 5.06 9.96 14.61
CA VAL A 171 5.80 9.97 13.34
C VAL A 171 6.97 10.93 13.46
N GLU A 172 8.16 10.44 13.16
CA GLU A 172 9.39 11.24 12.99
C GLU A 172 9.68 11.36 11.49
N GLU A 173 9.36 12.52 10.95
CA GLU A 173 9.62 12.85 9.54
C GLU A 173 11.08 13.26 9.32
N ASP A 174 11.52 13.23 8.07
CA ASP A 174 12.88 13.62 7.65
C ASP A 174 13.99 12.90 8.44
N SER A 175 13.72 11.66 8.84
CA SER A 175 14.57 10.86 9.71
C SER A 175 14.88 9.50 9.12
N THR A 176 16.08 9.01 9.34
CA THR A 176 16.58 7.74 8.80
C THR A 176 17.11 6.85 9.91
N VAL A 177 16.77 5.56 9.87
CA VAL A 177 17.39 4.54 10.70
C VAL A 177 18.78 4.25 10.12
N THR A 178 19.83 4.56 10.88
CA THR A 178 21.23 4.39 10.47
C THR A 178 21.94 3.22 11.12
N GLY A 179 21.35 2.65 12.17
CA GLY A 179 21.91 1.47 12.84
C GLY A 179 20.88 0.73 13.66
N VAL A 180 21.04 -0.59 13.74
CA VAL A 180 20.24 -1.47 14.58
C VAL A 180 21.18 -2.49 15.24
N SER A 181 21.09 -2.64 16.56
CA SER A 181 21.81 -3.67 17.30
C SER A 181 20.89 -4.33 18.31
N ARG A 182 21.09 -5.64 18.54
CA ARG A 182 20.33 -6.38 19.53
C ARG A 182 20.98 -6.27 20.91
N ASN A 183 20.17 -6.01 21.92
CA ASN A 183 20.57 -5.99 23.32
C ASN A 183 19.63 -6.88 24.15
N GLY A 184 19.96 -8.15 24.29
CA GLY A 184 19.11 -9.13 24.96
C GLY A 184 17.78 -9.35 24.23
N ARG A 185 16.67 -8.92 24.84
CA ARG A 185 15.31 -8.97 24.26
C ARG A 185 14.89 -7.67 23.56
N GLU A 186 15.71 -6.64 23.65
CA GLU A 186 15.45 -5.31 23.09
C GLU A 186 16.37 -5.05 21.89
N TYR A 187 16.07 -3.99 21.16
CA TYR A 187 16.89 -3.48 20.07
C TYR A 187 17.27 -2.04 20.36
N ASN A 188 18.55 -1.72 20.20
CA ASN A 188 18.99 -0.34 20.11
C ASN A 188 18.92 0.10 18.66
N VAL A 189 18.20 1.17 18.38
CA VAL A 189 18.01 1.70 17.03
C VAL A 189 18.54 3.12 17.00
N ILE A 190 19.45 3.40 16.08
CA ILE A 190 20.03 4.73 15.87
C ILE A 190 19.23 5.40 14.75
N VAL A 191 18.63 6.54 15.06
CA VAL A 191 17.90 7.37 14.11
C VAL A 191 18.63 8.69 13.97
N GLN A 192 18.82 9.13 12.73
CA GLN A 192 19.41 10.43 12.41
C GLN A 192 18.36 11.27 11.67
N ASN A 193 18.11 12.49 12.13
CA ASN A 193 17.26 13.43 11.42
C ASN A 193 18.08 14.23 10.38
N HIS A 194 17.40 15.01 9.54
CA HIS A 194 18.03 15.83 8.49
C HIS A 194 18.99 16.91 9.01
N ARG A 195 18.94 17.24 10.32
CA ARG A 195 19.86 18.17 10.99
C ARG A 195 21.14 17.48 11.48
N GLY A 196 21.27 16.16 11.25
CA GLY A 196 22.39 15.38 11.75
C GLY A 196 22.30 15.04 13.24
N GLU A 197 21.16 15.29 13.88
CA GLU A 197 20.91 14.94 15.28
C GLU A 197 20.58 13.44 15.38
N TYR A 198 21.08 12.78 16.43
CA TYR A 198 20.87 11.37 16.68
C TYR A 198 19.86 11.15 17.82
N ILE A 199 18.96 10.18 17.61
CA ILE A 199 18.03 9.66 18.60
C ILE A 199 18.34 8.18 18.77
N GLU A 200 18.63 7.72 19.98
CA GLU A 200 18.81 6.29 20.31
C GLU A 200 17.60 5.75 21.07
#